data_cb422320e8da1dc78e6d76486e19ec3e
#
_entry.id   cb422320e8da1dc78e6d76486e19ec3e
#
_cell.length_a   1.000
_cell.length_b   1.000
_cell.length_c   1.000
_cell.angle_alpha   90.00
_cell.angle_beta   90.00
_cell.angle_gamma   90.00
#
_symmetry.space_group_name_H-M   'P 1'
#
loop_
_entity.id
_entity.type
_entity.pdbx_description
1 polymer ?
#
loop_
_entity_poly.entity_id
_entity_poly.type
_entity_poly.pdbx_seq_one_letter_code
_entity_poly.pdbx_strand_id
1 'polypeptide(L)'
;MDTKPEEEDEVMEQFMDKFRAQKYEGAFNEEHWEQEFDKIPMFMKKAPDDDAEKTPELACLQSILTNDPDELACSCKEEGNDYFKEKKYKKAIEAYTEGIKKNCKDQELNAVLYTNRAAAQFHLGMLKDLKXQSQGHRQQXNINPXSDIYLCLIXGVLCYTEIKNYLEALKWCDEGLRITPTERKLLEIRAKADKLQRAADRDARRMKQAEKKKHTEKNSLLNAIQSRGIKLQKRRSSGDDDEETPYHSVTTPENATGAQVFLDENGRLSWPVLFFYPEHSQTDFISAFHEDSRFYYHLTAMFSEDLPPWDTERKYLAHNLEVYFEDEDSECFYQVDPDSTLLETMQHSRFCVKAGTPSFLIFVKRSPFCKKYFSDKKLQRIR
;
A
#
# COMPACT_ATOMS: atom_id res chain seq x y z
N MET A 1 10.81 -26.96 -9.27
CA MET A 1 11.66 -27.04 -10.48
C MET A 1 12.75 -26.00 -10.29
N ASP A 2 13.88 -26.48 -9.80
CA ASP A 2 15.04 -25.62 -9.54
C ASP A 2 15.83 -25.48 -10.84
N THR A 3 15.76 -24.31 -11.45
CA THR A 3 16.67 -23.95 -12.52
C THR A 3 18.08 -23.85 -11.90
N LYS A 4 19.01 -24.57 -12.45
CA LYS A 4 20.39 -24.59 -11.99
C LYS A 4 21.01 -23.19 -12.12
N PRO A 5 21.77 -22.72 -11.14
CA PRO A 5 22.41 -21.39 -11.22
C PRO A 5 23.34 -21.20 -12.42
N GLU A 6 23.85 -22.27 -13.02
CA GLU A 6 24.71 -22.22 -14.22
C GLU A 6 23.96 -21.68 -15.47
N GLU A 7 22.65 -21.89 -15.59
CA GLU A 7 21.86 -21.41 -16.74
C GLU A 7 21.61 -19.88 -16.68
N GLU A 8 21.49 -19.33 -15.49
CA GLU A 8 21.29 -17.86 -15.31
C GLU A 8 22.59 -17.10 -15.63
N ASP A 9 23.74 -17.63 -15.26
CA ASP A 9 25.05 -17.05 -15.57
C ASP A 9 25.33 -17.08 -17.07
N GLU A 10 24.99 -18.16 -17.78
CA GLU A 10 25.14 -18.25 -19.24
C GLU A 10 24.24 -17.24 -19.98
N VAL A 11 23.01 -17.06 -19.53
CA VAL A 11 22.07 -16.09 -20.14
C VAL A 11 22.56 -14.66 -19.89
N MET A 12 23.08 -14.37 -18.71
CA MET A 12 23.65 -13.06 -18.39
C MET A 12 24.92 -12.79 -19.22
N GLU A 13 25.78 -13.79 -19.38
CA GLU A 13 27.01 -13.67 -20.19
C GLU A 13 26.68 -13.44 -21.67
N GLN A 14 25.71 -14.17 -22.24
CA GLN A 14 25.21 -13.94 -23.61
C GLN A 14 24.59 -12.54 -23.77
N PHE A 15 23.86 -12.05 -22.77
CA PHE A 15 23.31 -10.70 -22.76
C PHE A 15 24.42 -9.65 -22.76
N MET A 16 25.43 -9.81 -21.90
CA MET A 16 26.57 -8.88 -21.82
C MET A 16 27.41 -8.90 -23.11
N ASP A 17 27.61 -10.08 -23.72
CA ASP A 17 28.33 -10.19 -24.98
C ASP A 17 27.62 -9.55 -26.16
N LYS A 18 26.28 -9.57 -26.15
CA LYS A 18 25.45 -8.87 -27.14
C LYS A 18 25.65 -7.35 -27.03
N PHE A 19 25.80 -6.81 -25.83
CA PHE A 19 26.12 -5.39 -25.62
C PHE A 19 27.58 -5.06 -25.95
N ARG A 20 28.54 -5.95 -25.64
CA ARG A 20 29.94 -5.77 -26.03
C ARG A 20 30.15 -5.80 -27.54
N ALA A 21 29.37 -6.61 -28.25
CA ALA A 21 29.43 -6.71 -29.72
C ALA A 21 28.79 -5.51 -30.44
N GLN A 22 27.83 -4.83 -29.79
CA GLN A 22 27.26 -3.60 -30.32
C GLN A 22 28.25 -2.45 -30.14
N LYS A 23 28.94 -2.07 -31.21
CA LYS A 23 29.64 -0.78 -31.25
C LYS A 23 28.59 0.30 -31.06
N TYR A 24 28.72 1.06 -30.00
CA TYR A 24 27.85 2.20 -29.73
C TYR A 24 28.11 3.28 -30.77
N GLU A 25 27.30 3.32 -31.80
CA GLU A 25 27.40 4.30 -32.90
C GLU A 25 26.92 5.71 -32.51
N GLY A 26 26.61 5.93 -31.23
CA GLY A 26 26.12 7.19 -30.69
C GLY A 26 27.05 7.89 -29.71
N ALA A 27 28.30 7.46 -29.59
CA ALA A 27 29.25 8.15 -28.70
C ALA A 27 29.68 9.50 -29.34
N PHE A 28 29.67 10.57 -28.53
CA PHE A 28 30.08 11.88 -28.97
C PHE A 28 31.53 11.85 -29.44
N ASN A 29 31.75 12.38 -30.65
CA ASN A 29 33.13 12.58 -31.16
C ASN A 29 33.74 13.76 -30.42
N GLU A 30 34.89 13.52 -29.77
CA GLU A 30 35.60 14.55 -28.98
C GLU A 30 36.00 15.81 -29.81
N GLU A 31 36.16 15.66 -31.13
CA GLU A 31 36.50 16.77 -32.02
C GLU A 31 35.27 17.62 -32.43
N HIS A 32 34.07 17.04 -32.42
CA HIS A 32 32.86 17.69 -32.94
C HIS A 32 31.67 17.65 -31.94
N TRP A 33 31.93 17.46 -30.65
CA TRP A 33 30.90 17.30 -29.62
C TRP A 33 29.92 18.48 -29.57
N GLU A 34 30.38 19.71 -29.80
CA GLU A 34 29.49 20.89 -29.78
C GLU A 34 28.43 20.83 -30.89
N GLN A 35 28.83 20.38 -32.08
CA GLN A 35 27.92 20.26 -33.23
C GLN A 35 26.92 19.08 -33.01
N GLU A 36 27.36 18.02 -32.34
CA GLU A 36 26.50 16.88 -32.01
C GLU A 36 25.56 17.25 -30.86
N PHE A 37 26.03 18.01 -29.90
CA PHE A 37 25.23 18.50 -28.78
C PHE A 37 24.12 19.43 -29.27
N ASP A 38 24.40 20.33 -30.21
CA ASP A 38 23.40 21.22 -30.81
C ASP A 38 22.34 20.48 -31.62
N LYS A 39 22.56 19.21 -31.99
CA LYS A 39 21.53 18.36 -32.65
C LYS A 39 20.52 17.76 -31.64
N ILE A 40 20.88 17.68 -30.38
CA ILE A 40 19.99 17.16 -29.33
C ILE A 40 18.93 18.24 -29.02
N PRO A 41 17.64 17.95 -29.17
CA PRO A 41 16.60 18.99 -29.05
C PRO A 41 16.59 19.79 -27.75
N MET A 42 17.05 19.17 -26.64
CA MET A 42 17.13 19.83 -25.32
C MET A 42 18.22 20.91 -25.26
N PHE A 43 19.25 20.81 -26.13
CA PHE A 43 20.43 21.70 -26.13
C PHE A 43 20.54 22.57 -27.39
N MET A 44 19.56 22.47 -28.29
CA MET A 44 19.52 23.30 -29.50
C MET A 44 19.48 24.78 -29.17
N LYS A 45 20.38 25.54 -29.74
CA LYS A 45 20.44 27.02 -29.59
C LYS A 45 19.37 27.74 -30.39
N LYS A 46 18.84 27.11 -31.44
CA LYS A 46 17.77 27.64 -32.29
C LYS A 46 16.78 26.54 -32.62
N ALA A 47 15.49 26.89 -32.68
CA ALA A 47 14.47 25.96 -33.14
C ALA A 47 14.73 25.63 -34.62
N PRO A 48 14.57 24.36 -35.04
CA PRO A 48 14.68 24.01 -36.46
C PRO A 48 13.60 24.69 -37.29
N ASP A 49 13.93 25.09 -38.51
CA ASP A 49 12.95 25.65 -39.46
C ASP A 49 11.86 24.62 -39.76
N ASP A 50 10.64 25.11 -40.05
CA ASP A 50 9.47 24.26 -40.27
C ASP A 50 9.63 23.23 -41.41
N ASP A 51 10.56 23.49 -42.34
CA ASP A 51 10.86 22.61 -43.48
C ASP A 51 12.08 21.70 -43.23
N ALA A 52 12.71 21.77 -42.08
CA ALA A 52 13.85 20.89 -41.76
C ALA A 52 13.40 19.43 -41.58
N GLU A 53 14.12 18.52 -42.21
CA GLU A 53 13.89 17.08 -42.07
C GLU A 53 13.92 16.68 -40.57
N LYS A 54 12.80 16.20 -40.08
CA LYS A 54 12.65 15.91 -38.64
C LYS A 54 13.61 14.80 -38.24
N THR A 55 14.56 15.11 -37.37
CA THR A 55 15.44 14.11 -36.81
C THR A 55 14.62 13.12 -35.95
N PRO A 56 15.04 11.85 -35.83
CA PRO A 56 14.35 10.88 -35.00
C PRO A 56 14.14 11.36 -33.54
N GLU A 57 15.09 12.12 -33.02
CA GLU A 57 15.07 12.68 -31.66
C GLU A 57 13.97 13.75 -31.53
N LEU A 58 13.83 14.60 -32.52
CA LEU A 58 12.79 15.63 -32.58
C LEU A 58 11.40 15.00 -32.73
N ALA A 59 11.30 13.95 -33.55
CA ALA A 59 10.05 13.19 -33.72
C ALA A 59 9.66 12.48 -32.40
N CYS A 60 10.63 11.94 -31.70
CA CYS A 60 10.43 11.31 -30.38
C CYS A 60 9.95 12.36 -29.35
N LEU A 61 10.57 13.52 -29.29
CA LEU A 61 10.15 14.61 -28.39
C LEU A 61 8.78 15.15 -28.78
N GLN A 62 8.48 15.29 -30.06
CA GLN A 62 7.15 15.66 -30.53
C GLN A 62 6.09 14.62 -30.12
N SER A 63 6.42 13.32 -30.19
CA SER A 63 5.49 12.27 -29.75
C SER A 63 5.24 12.29 -28.22
N ILE A 64 6.24 12.68 -27.44
CA ILE A 64 6.11 12.86 -25.98
C ILE A 64 5.30 14.13 -25.66
N LEU A 65 5.49 15.19 -26.43
CA LEU A 65 4.82 16.48 -26.23
C LEU A 65 3.41 16.54 -26.85
N THR A 66 3.16 15.79 -27.92
CA THR A 66 1.82 15.63 -28.47
C THR A 66 1.09 14.50 -27.74
N ASN A 67 0.61 14.80 -26.53
CA ASN A 67 -0.27 13.88 -25.84
C ASN A 67 -1.47 13.56 -26.75
N ASP A 68 -1.81 12.29 -26.85
CA ASP A 68 -2.99 11.83 -27.56
C ASP A 68 -4.21 12.68 -27.12
N PRO A 69 -5.00 13.23 -28.04
CA PRO A 69 -6.22 13.96 -27.69
C PRO A 69 -7.13 13.19 -26.72
N ASP A 70 -7.15 11.87 -26.82
CA ASP A 70 -7.95 11.02 -25.93
C ASP A 70 -7.37 11.00 -24.51
N GLU A 71 -6.04 10.95 -24.35
CA GLU A 71 -5.38 11.05 -23.04
C GLU A 71 -5.58 12.43 -22.41
N LEU A 72 -5.43 13.50 -23.19
CA LEU A 72 -5.66 14.88 -22.70
C LEU A 72 -7.11 15.09 -22.28
N ALA A 73 -8.07 14.58 -23.04
CA ALA A 73 -9.49 14.66 -22.70
C ALA A 73 -9.79 13.85 -21.43
N CYS A 74 -9.14 12.70 -21.25
CA CYS A 74 -9.27 11.88 -20.04
C CYS A 74 -8.71 12.61 -18.81
N SER A 75 -7.54 13.22 -18.91
CA SER A 75 -6.94 14.03 -17.85
C SER A 75 -7.86 15.20 -17.45
N CYS A 76 -8.40 15.92 -18.43
CA CYS A 76 -9.37 17.00 -18.19
C CYS A 76 -10.64 16.50 -17.50
N LYS A 77 -11.12 15.30 -17.85
CA LYS A 77 -12.28 14.66 -17.21
C LYS A 77 -11.98 14.40 -15.72
N GLU A 78 -10.81 13.85 -15.43
CA GLU A 78 -10.38 13.53 -14.05
C GLU A 78 -10.25 14.81 -13.22
N GLU A 79 -9.54 15.80 -13.72
CA GLU A 79 -9.40 17.13 -13.09
C GLU A 79 -10.78 17.75 -12.82
N GLY A 80 -11.67 17.70 -13.80
CA GLY A 80 -13.04 18.20 -13.65
C GLY A 80 -13.82 17.45 -12.57
N ASN A 81 -13.64 16.13 -12.49
CA ASN A 81 -14.27 15.32 -11.45
C ASN A 81 -13.78 15.69 -10.04
N ASP A 82 -12.52 15.99 -9.88
CA ASP A 82 -11.96 16.40 -8.59
C ASP A 82 -12.47 17.77 -8.17
N TYR A 83 -12.49 18.74 -9.08
CA TYR A 83 -13.15 20.03 -8.81
C TYR A 83 -14.62 19.86 -8.48
N PHE A 84 -15.30 18.91 -9.11
CA PHE A 84 -16.73 18.63 -8.85
C PHE A 84 -16.92 18.06 -7.42
N LYS A 85 -16.07 17.10 -7.00
CA LYS A 85 -16.09 16.56 -5.63
C LYS A 85 -15.86 17.68 -4.58
N GLU A 86 -14.96 18.62 -4.89
CA GLU A 86 -14.66 19.79 -4.04
C GLU A 86 -15.75 20.86 -4.08
N LYS A 87 -16.83 20.66 -4.84
CA LYS A 87 -17.92 21.62 -5.06
C LYS A 87 -17.48 22.92 -5.77
N LYS A 88 -16.32 22.90 -6.42
CA LYS A 88 -15.77 24.02 -7.22
C LYS A 88 -16.32 23.95 -8.64
N TYR A 89 -17.65 24.09 -8.78
CA TYR A 89 -18.35 23.81 -10.04
C TYR A 89 -17.90 24.68 -11.22
N LYS A 90 -17.49 25.94 -11.00
CA LYS A 90 -16.95 26.79 -12.07
C LYS A 90 -15.69 26.19 -12.70
N LYS A 91 -14.73 25.76 -11.85
CA LYS A 91 -13.49 25.13 -12.32
C LYS A 91 -13.76 23.79 -12.98
N ALA A 92 -14.72 23.01 -12.46
CA ALA A 92 -15.15 21.74 -13.09
C ALA A 92 -15.66 22.00 -14.51
N ILE A 93 -16.50 23.01 -14.71
CA ILE A 93 -17.05 23.40 -16.04
C ILE A 93 -15.89 23.76 -16.99
N GLU A 94 -14.92 24.52 -16.51
CA GLU A 94 -13.74 24.91 -17.30
C GLU A 94 -12.93 23.68 -17.71
N ALA A 95 -12.61 22.79 -16.79
CA ALA A 95 -11.86 21.56 -17.06
C ALA A 95 -12.59 20.65 -18.07
N TYR A 96 -13.88 20.39 -17.87
CA TYR A 96 -14.67 19.59 -18.82
C TYR A 96 -14.76 20.28 -20.21
N THR A 97 -14.84 21.60 -20.25
CA THR A 97 -14.87 22.36 -21.51
C THR A 97 -13.54 22.24 -22.26
N GLU A 98 -12.41 22.29 -21.54
CA GLU A 98 -11.10 22.07 -22.14
C GLU A 98 -10.98 20.64 -22.69
N GLY A 99 -11.46 19.63 -21.96
CA GLY A 99 -11.50 18.23 -22.45
C GLY A 99 -12.31 18.11 -23.74
N ILE A 100 -13.47 18.74 -23.83
CA ILE A 100 -14.33 18.74 -25.04
C ILE A 100 -13.60 19.41 -26.23
N LYS A 101 -12.85 20.50 -25.98
CA LYS A 101 -12.07 21.21 -27.03
C LYS A 101 -10.98 20.33 -27.65
N LYS A 102 -10.47 19.33 -26.92
CA LYS A 102 -9.46 18.40 -27.44
C LYS A 102 -10.00 17.53 -28.59
N ASN A 103 -11.33 17.45 -28.70
CA ASN A 103 -12.01 16.77 -29.78
C ASN A 103 -11.55 15.32 -29.97
N CYS A 104 -11.52 14.58 -28.86
CA CYS A 104 -11.04 13.18 -28.81
C CYS A 104 -11.91 12.28 -29.71
N LYS A 105 -11.31 11.23 -30.22
CA LYS A 105 -11.97 10.26 -31.11
C LYS A 105 -12.95 9.37 -30.36
N ASP A 106 -12.73 9.17 -29.06
CA ASP A 106 -13.59 8.37 -28.20
C ASP A 106 -14.92 9.07 -27.94
N GLN A 107 -15.96 8.55 -28.57
CA GLN A 107 -17.33 9.08 -28.44
C GLN A 107 -17.90 8.89 -27.05
N GLU A 108 -17.51 7.83 -26.34
CA GLU A 108 -17.97 7.58 -24.97
C GLU A 108 -17.36 8.61 -24.02
N LEU A 109 -16.07 8.90 -24.16
CA LEU A 109 -15.38 9.92 -23.37
C LEU A 109 -15.98 11.31 -23.62
N ASN A 110 -16.26 11.65 -24.88
CA ASN A 110 -16.93 12.91 -25.23
C ASN A 110 -18.31 13.00 -24.57
N ALA A 111 -19.12 11.94 -24.62
CA ALA A 111 -20.43 11.90 -23.98
C ALA A 111 -20.33 12.11 -22.47
N VAL A 112 -19.34 11.49 -21.83
CA VAL A 112 -19.08 11.67 -20.37
C VAL A 112 -18.68 13.12 -20.07
N LEU A 113 -17.82 13.73 -20.87
CA LEU A 113 -17.43 15.14 -20.69
C LEU A 113 -18.62 16.09 -20.80
N TYR A 114 -19.48 15.91 -21.81
CA TYR A 114 -20.71 16.71 -21.97
C TYR A 114 -21.66 16.52 -20.78
N THR A 115 -21.87 15.30 -20.33
CA THR A 115 -22.77 15.00 -19.22
C THR A 115 -22.23 15.56 -17.89
N ASN A 116 -20.93 15.42 -17.64
CA ASN A 116 -20.29 15.94 -16.43
C ASN A 116 -20.34 17.47 -16.38
N ARG A 117 -20.10 18.13 -17.53
CA ARG A 117 -20.23 19.58 -17.67
C ARG A 117 -21.67 20.03 -17.39
N ALA A 118 -22.66 19.34 -17.96
CA ALA A 118 -24.08 19.64 -17.72
C ALA A 118 -24.45 19.49 -16.23
N ALA A 119 -23.91 18.45 -15.55
CA ALA A 119 -24.09 18.26 -14.13
C ALA A 119 -23.49 19.42 -13.31
N ALA A 120 -22.28 19.85 -13.64
CA ALA A 120 -21.62 20.97 -12.97
C ALA A 120 -22.38 22.29 -13.18
N GLN A 121 -22.88 22.54 -14.39
CA GLN A 121 -23.72 23.70 -14.73
C GLN A 121 -25.03 23.70 -13.92
N PHE A 122 -25.65 22.53 -13.76
CA PHE A 122 -26.86 22.40 -12.94
C PHE A 122 -26.62 22.79 -11.49
N HIS A 123 -25.54 22.26 -10.89
CA HIS A 123 -25.18 22.61 -9.50
C HIS A 123 -24.81 24.07 -9.31
N LEU A 124 -24.27 24.71 -10.34
CA LEU A 124 -23.97 26.13 -10.31
C LEU A 124 -25.25 27.02 -10.41
N GLY A 125 -26.39 26.41 -10.68
CA GLY A 125 -27.66 27.14 -10.80
C GLY A 125 -27.88 27.79 -12.16
N MET A 126 -27.01 27.53 -13.13
CA MET A 126 -27.12 28.08 -14.49
C MET A 126 -28.31 27.56 -15.29
N LEU A 127 -29.04 26.57 -14.75
CA LEU A 127 -30.30 26.09 -15.35
C LEU A 127 -31.40 27.18 -15.33
N LYS A 128 -31.31 28.11 -14.41
CA LYS A 128 -32.21 29.27 -14.42
C LYS A 128 -31.96 30.16 -15.65
N ASP A 129 -30.69 30.31 -16.03
CA ASP A 129 -30.29 31.09 -17.19
C ASP A 129 -30.61 30.35 -18.50
N LEU A 130 -30.50 29.01 -18.52
CA LEU A 130 -30.93 28.15 -19.64
C LEU A 130 -32.46 28.21 -19.82
N LYS A 131 -33.24 28.26 -18.80
CA LYS A 131 -34.72 28.52 -18.90
C LYS A 131 -35.02 29.89 -19.48
N UNK A 132 -34.22 30.55 -19.15
CA UNK A 132 -34.33 31.81 -19.59
C UNK A 132 -34.00 32.01 -20.99
N GLN A 133 -33.03 31.46 -21.35
CA GLN A 133 -32.65 31.47 -22.77
C GLN A 133 -33.63 30.68 -23.65
N SER A 134 -34.17 29.60 -23.13
CA SER A 134 -35.17 28.82 -23.91
C SER A 134 -36.47 29.55 -24.10
N GLN A 135 -36.80 30.50 -23.28
CA GLN A 135 -37.97 31.36 -23.50
C GLN A 135 -37.71 32.46 -24.55
N GLY A 136 -36.43 32.91 -24.69
CA GLY A 136 -36.03 33.92 -25.71
C GLY A 136 -35.79 33.35 -27.09
N HIS A 137 -35.46 32.05 -27.25
CA HIS A 137 -35.16 31.44 -28.53
C HIS A 137 -36.32 30.58 -29.09
N ARG A 138 -37.54 30.80 -28.64
CA ARG A 138 -38.72 30.02 -29.08
C ARG A 138 -39.07 30.19 -30.58
N GLN A 139 -38.36 31.05 -31.33
CA GLN A 139 -38.67 31.33 -32.72
C GLN A 139 -37.73 30.64 -33.76
N GLN A 140 -36.72 29.99 -33.40
CA GLN A 140 -35.79 29.43 -34.38
C GLN A 140 -35.36 27.94 -34.22
N UNK A 141 -35.82 27.15 -33.29
CA UNK A 141 -35.47 25.89 -33.35
C UNK A 141 -36.51 25.08 -32.83
N ASN A 142 -36.75 24.25 -33.60
CA ASN A 142 -37.64 23.13 -33.29
C ASN A 142 -37.05 22.23 -32.15
N ILE A 143 -36.35 22.83 -31.22
CA ILE A 143 -35.73 22.12 -30.08
C ILE A 143 -36.79 22.02 -28.99
N ASN A 144 -37.20 20.80 -28.66
CA ASN A 144 -38.16 20.52 -27.59
C ASN A 144 -37.44 20.72 -26.23
N PRO A 145 -37.72 21.79 -25.50
CA PRO A 145 -37.02 22.08 -24.24
C PRO A 145 -37.15 21.02 -23.16
N UNK A 146 -37.95 20.21 -23.21
CA UNK A 146 -38.10 19.17 -22.41
C UNK A 146 -37.14 18.15 -22.58
N SER A 147 -36.94 17.93 -23.83
CA SER A 147 -35.96 16.91 -24.22
C SER A 147 -34.56 17.23 -23.68
N ASP A 148 -34.16 18.49 -23.80
CA ASP A 148 -32.81 18.93 -23.40
C ASP A 148 -32.64 18.89 -21.85
N ILE A 149 -33.65 19.32 -21.13
CA ILE A 149 -33.65 19.22 -19.64
C ILE A 149 -33.60 17.76 -19.21
N TYR A 150 -34.34 16.90 -19.87
CA TYR A 150 -34.40 15.47 -19.61
C TYR A 150 -33.04 14.81 -19.89
N LEU A 151 -32.40 15.17 -20.99
CA LEU A 151 -31.07 14.67 -21.33
C LEU A 151 -30.02 15.11 -20.31
N CYS A 152 -30.05 16.36 -19.88
CA CYS A 152 -29.17 16.89 -18.81
C CYS A 152 -29.39 16.18 -17.48
N LEU A 153 -30.64 15.81 -17.15
CA LEU A 153 -30.95 15.08 -15.92
C LEU A 153 -30.41 13.66 -15.95
N ILE A 154 -30.56 12.99 -17.07
CA ILE A 154 -29.97 11.67 -17.26
C ILE A 154 -28.43 11.71 -17.21
N UNK A 155 -28.08 12.52 -17.71
CA UNK A 155 -26.74 12.66 -17.69
C UNK A 155 -26.18 12.91 -16.39
N GLY A 156 -26.73 13.80 -15.71
CA GLY A 156 -26.28 14.04 -14.35
C GLY A 156 -26.34 12.79 -13.49
N VAL A 157 -27.42 12.03 -13.59
CA VAL A 157 -27.56 10.78 -12.84
C VAL A 157 -26.46 9.78 -13.19
N LEU A 158 -26.16 9.61 -14.46
CA LEU A 158 -25.09 8.70 -14.90
C LEU A 158 -23.73 9.17 -14.38
N CYS A 159 -23.43 10.45 -14.46
CA CYS A 159 -22.21 11.03 -13.90
C CYS A 159 -22.07 10.72 -12.41
N TYR A 160 -23.12 10.95 -11.62
CA TYR A 160 -23.11 10.68 -10.18
C TYR A 160 -22.97 9.19 -9.86
N THR A 161 -23.52 8.30 -10.70
CA THR A 161 -23.34 6.85 -10.52
C THR A 161 -21.91 6.43 -10.80
N GLU A 162 -21.25 7.02 -11.80
CA GLU A 162 -19.83 6.76 -12.12
C GLU A 162 -18.89 7.23 -10.98
N ILE A 163 -19.17 8.41 -10.43
CA ILE A 163 -18.41 8.95 -9.29
C ILE A 163 -18.77 8.21 -7.97
N LYS A 164 -19.68 7.22 -8.03
CA LYS A 164 -20.17 6.44 -6.87
C LYS A 164 -20.89 7.30 -5.83
N ASN A 165 -21.39 8.46 -6.23
CA ASN A 165 -22.19 9.33 -5.37
C ASN A 165 -23.68 9.04 -5.61
N TYR A 166 -24.11 7.87 -5.14
CA TYR A 166 -25.47 7.36 -5.38
C TYR A 166 -26.57 8.21 -4.71
N LEU A 167 -26.25 8.89 -3.61
CA LEU A 167 -27.20 9.78 -2.92
C LEU A 167 -27.58 10.97 -3.80
N GLU A 168 -26.60 11.61 -4.45
CA GLU A 168 -26.88 12.69 -5.38
C GLU A 168 -27.57 12.17 -6.66
N ALA A 169 -27.16 11.02 -7.17
CA ALA A 169 -27.85 10.36 -8.29
C ALA A 169 -29.35 10.16 -8.01
N LEU A 170 -29.70 9.72 -6.79
CA LEU A 170 -31.09 9.54 -6.38
C LEU A 170 -31.86 10.86 -6.32
N LYS A 171 -31.25 11.93 -5.78
CA LYS A 171 -31.86 13.27 -5.75
C LYS A 171 -32.17 13.79 -7.16
N TRP A 172 -31.22 13.59 -8.09
CA TRP A 172 -31.41 14.00 -9.48
C TRP A 172 -32.50 13.16 -10.19
N CYS A 173 -32.59 11.86 -9.90
CA CYS A 173 -33.71 11.02 -10.37
C CYS A 173 -35.04 11.53 -9.83
N ASP A 174 -35.12 11.84 -8.53
CA ASP A 174 -36.33 12.33 -7.89
C ASP A 174 -36.77 13.68 -8.50
N GLU A 175 -35.83 14.59 -8.76
CA GLU A 175 -36.11 15.86 -9.40
C GLU A 175 -36.61 15.68 -10.84
N GLY A 176 -36.01 14.76 -11.60
CA GLY A 176 -36.46 14.39 -12.95
C GLY A 176 -37.88 13.80 -12.94
N LEU A 177 -38.17 12.95 -11.96
CA LEU A 177 -39.50 12.33 -11.82
C LEU A 177 -40.58 13.31 -11.32
N ARG A 178 -40.18 14.44 -10.72
CA ARG A 178 -41.14 15.54 -10.42
C ARG A 178 -41.61 16.23 -11.70
N ILE A 179 -40.73 16.28 -12.72
CA ILE A 179 -41.05 16.88 -14.03
C ILE A 179 -41.82 15.87 -14.91
N THR A 180 -41.36 14.61 -14.92
CA THR A 180 -41.94 13.54 -15.73
C THR A 180 -42.15 12.28 -14.88
N PRO A 181 -43.30 12.17 -14.16
CA PRO A 181 -43.48 11.10 -13.16
C PRO A 181 -43.53 9.67 -13.74
N THR A 182 -43.87 9.52 -15.03
CA THR A 182 -44.05 8.22 -15.69
C THR A 182 -42.87 7.80 -16.56
N GLU A 183 -41.76 8.53 -16.51
CA GLU A 183 -40.62 8.25 -17.39
C GLU A 183 -39.93 6.94 -16.97
N ARG A 184 -40.08 5.93 -17.81
CA ARG A 184 -39.61 4.56 -17.57
C ARG A 184 -38.09 4.49 -17.38
N LYS A 185 -37.30 5.20 -18.21
CA LYS A 185 -35.83 5.19 -18.11
C LYS A 185 -35.34 5.76 -16.80
N LEU A 186 -35.95 6.85 -16.33
CA LEU A 186 -35.60 7.48 -15.06
C LEU A 186 -35.90 6.58 -13.86
N LEU A 187 -37.05 5.88 -13.90
CA LEU A 187 -37.45 4.90 -12.90
C LEU A 187 -36.46 3.72 -12.82
N GLU A 188 -36.03 3.21 -14.00
CA GLU A 188 -35.04 2.14 -14.07
C GLU A 188 -33.67 2.57 -13.50
N ILE A 189 -33.19 3.76 -13.88
CA ILE A 189 -31.92 4.30 -13.39
C ILE A 189 -31.99 4.56 -11.89
N ARG A 190 -33.12 5.11 -11.41
CA ARG A 190 -33.36 5.32 -9.98
C ARG A 190 -33.30 4.01 -9.19
N ALA A 191 -33.94 2.96 -9.67
CA ALA A 191 -33.93 1.63 -9.04
C ALA A 191 -32.49 1.06 -9.00
N LYS A 192 -31.73 1.23 -10.07
CA LYS A 192 -30.31 0.84 -10.14
C LYS A 192 -29.46 1.62 -9.12
N ALA A 193 -29.63 2.93 -9.07
CA ALA A 193 -28.90 3.80 -8.12
C ALA A 193 -29.22 3.44 -6.67
N ASP A 194 -30.51 3.19 -6.34
CA ASP A 194 -30.95 2.77 -5.00
C ASP A 194 -30.32 1.41 -4.59
N LYS A 195 -30.28 0.45 -5.52
CA LYS A 195 -29.62 -0.84 -5.29
C LYS A 195 -28.11 -0.67 -5.01
N LEU A 196 -27.44 0.19 -5.76
CA LEU A 196 -26.01 0.47 -5.58
C LEU A 196 -25.74 1.21 -4.25
N GLN A 197 -26.61 2.17 -3.88
CA GLN A 197 -26.52 2.86 -2.59
C GLN A 197 -26.67 1.88 -1.42
N ARG A 198 -27.66 1.00 -1.46
CA ARG A 198 -27.85 -0.01 -0.42
C ARG A 198 -26.66 -0.98 -0.32
N ALA A 199 -26.04 -1.34 -1.45
CA ALA A 199 -24.83 -2.16 -1.47
C ALA A 199 -23.67 -1.41 -0.79
N ALA A 200 -23.42 -0.17 -1.17
CA ALA A 200 -22.38 0.69 -0.59
C ALA A 200 -22.57 0.88 0.93
N ASP A 201 -23.81 1.07 1.38
CA ASP A 201 -24.12 1.21 2.81
C ASP A 201 -23.84 -0.09 3.59
N ARG A 202 -24.17 -1.25 2.99
CA ARG A 202 -23.86 -2.56 3.62
C ARG A 202 -22.32 -2.74 3.75
N ASP A 203 -21.60 -2.44 2.70
CA ASP A 203 -20.13 -2.56 2.68
C ASP A 203 -19.48 -1.60 3.69
N ALA A 204 -19.95 -0.35 3.75
CA ALA A 204 -19.49 0.63 4.72
C ALA A 204 -19.75 0.16 6.17
N ARG A 205 -20.91 -0.44 6.44
CA ARG A 205 -21.23 -1.01 7.77
C ARG A 205 -20.30 -2.18 8.11
N ARG A 206 -20.04 -3.08 7.14
CA ARG A 206 -19.12 -4.21 7.31
C ARG A 206 -17.69 -3.72 7.61
N MET A 207 -17.22 -2.71 6.86
CA MET A 207 -15.91 -2.10 7.09
C MET A 207 -15.78 -1.50 8.49
N LYS A 208 -16.77 -0.73 8.92
CA LYS A 208 -16.81 -0.13 10.26
C LYS A 208 -16.86 -1.19 11.37
N GLN A 209 -17.60 -2.29 11.17
CA GLN A 209 -17.64 -3.40 12.14
C GLN A 209 -16.29 -4.11 12.21
N ALA A 210 -15.67 -4.39 11.07
CA ALA A 210 -14.34 -5.02 11.00
C ALA A 210 -13.28 -4.14 11.68
N GLU A 211 -13.32 -2.84 11.43
CA GLU A 211 -12.41 -1.87 12.05
C GLU A 211 -12.59 -1.80 13.58
N LYS A 212 -13.84 -1.74 14.04
CA LYS A 212 -14.15 -1.79 15.49
C LYS A 212 -13.67 -3.09 16.13
N LYS A 213 -13.86 -4.23 15.45
CA LYS A 213 -13.42 -5.53 15.93
C LYS A 213 -11.88 -5.55 16.06
N LYS A 214 -11.15 -5.13 15.02
CA LYS A 214 -9.68 -5.01 15.04
C LYS A 214 -9.21 -4.08 16.17
N HIS A 215 -9.89 -2.97 16.38
CA HIS A 215 -9.54 -2.02 17.45
C HIS A 215 -9.77 -2.61 18.85
N THR A 216 -10.86 -3.35 19.07
CA THR A 216 -11.11 -4.05 20.34
C THR A 216 -10.09 -5.16 20.58
N GLU A 217 -9.79 -5.98 19.59
CA GLU A 217 -8.77 -7.03 19.67
C GLU A 217 -7.39 -6.43 20.00
N LYS A 218 -7.04 -5.34 19.32
CA LYS A 218 -5.83 -4.56 19.55
C LYS A 218 -5.72 -4.11 21.01
N ASN A 219 -6.78 -3.50 21.53
CA ASN A 219 -6.79 -2.98 22.90
C ASN A 219 -6.73 -4.11 23.93
N SER A 220 -7.44 -5.22 23.70
CA SER A 220 -7.39 -6.38 24.60
C SER A 220 -6.01 -7.02 24.64
N LEU A 221 -5.32 -7.11 23.50
CA LEU A 221 -3.93 -7.60 23.41
C LEU A 221 -2.96 -6.69 24.18
N LEU A 222 -3.03 -5.37 23.97
CA LEU A 222 -2.16 -4.41 24.69
C LEU A 222 -2.41 -4.46 26.20
N ASN A 223 -3.67 -4.50 26.61
CA ASN A 223 -4.04 -4.59 28.02
C ASN A 223 -3.50 -5.89 28.65
N ALA A 224 -3.56 -6.99 27.92
CA ALA A 224 -3.03 -8.28 28.37
C ALA A 224 -1.51 -8.23 28.54
N ILE A 225 -0.78 -7.62 27.60
CA ILE A 225 0.69 -7.44 27.68
C ILE A 225 1.04 -6.54 28.87
N GLN A 226 0.36 -5.41 29.03
CA GLN A 226 0.60 -4.46 30.11
C GLN A 226 0.28 -5.05 31.50
N SER A 227 -0.84 -5.78 31.61
CA SER A 227 -1.24 -6.40 32.89
C SER A 227 -0.24 -7.46 33.36
N ARG A 228 0.52 -8.06 32.44
CA ARG A 228 1.59 -9.00 32.76
C ARG A 228 2.92 -8.33 33.05
N GLY A 229 3.01 -7.01 32.92
CA GLY A 229 4.24 -6.25 33.18
C GLY A 229 5.33 -6.42 32.11
N ILE A 230 4.98 -6.92 30.93
CA ILE A 230 5.93 -7.16 29.83
C ILE A 230 6.32 -5.81 29.20
N LYS A 231 7.62 -5.57 29.07
CA LYS A 231 8.17 -4.35 28.49
C LYS A 231 8.36 -4.50 26.98
N LEU A 232 7.83 -3.54 26.23
CA LEU A 232 8.00 -3.45 24.79
C LEU A 232 8.97 -2.30 24.46
N GLN A 233 9.91 -2.54 23.56
CA GLN A 233 10.82 -1.51 23.09
C GLN A 233 10.05 -0.49 22.24
N LYS A 234 10.20 0.78 22.58
CA LYS A 234 9.67 1.88 21.75
C LYS A 234 10.63 2.09 20.58
N ARG A 235 10.08 2.09 19.38
CA ARG A 235 10.86 2.40 18.18
C ARG A 235 11.29 3.87 18.24
N ARG A 236 12.55 4.16 17.99
CA ARG A 236 13.04 5.54 17.82
C ARG A 236 12.75 5.94 16.37
N SER A 237 11.66 6.66 16.16
CA SER A 237 11.37 7.24 14.84
C SER A 237 12.34 8.40 14.57
N SER A 238 13.00 8.37 13.43
CA SER A 238 13.86 9.46 12.95
C SER A 238 13.08 10.36 11.97
N GLY A 239 11.97 10.95 12.38
CA GLY A 239 11.21 11.83 11.49
C GLY A 239 9.85 12.22 12.05
N ASP A 240 9.41 13.39 11.68
CA ASP A 240 8.28 14.13 12.26
C ASP A 240 6.90 13.44 12.20
N ASP A 241 6.14 13.66 13.27
CA ASP A 241 4.68 13.70 13.32
C ASP A 241 3.79 12.46 13.16
N ASP A 242 4.25 11.24 13.50
CA ASP A 242 3.27 10.19 13.82
C ASP A 242 3.45 9.73 15.27
N GLU A 243 2.41 9.84 16.08
CA GLU A 243 2.32 9.33 17.44
C GLU A 243 2.46 7.80 17.43
N GLU A 244 3.72 7.31 17.37
CA GLU A 244 4.02 5.87 17.42
C GLU A 244 3.61 5.28 18.77
N THR A 245 2.48 4.65 18.80
CA THR A 245 2.03 3.89 19.96
C THR A 245 2.87 2.61 20.09
N PRO A 246 3.09 2.12 21.32
CA PRO A 246 3.82 0.85 21.55
C PRO A 246 3.27 -0.34 20.77
N TYR A 247 2.06 -0.20 20.26
CA TYR A 247 1.37 -1.22 19.49
C TYR A 247 2.00 -1.46 18.09
N HIS A 248 2.53 -0.42 17.44
CA HIS A 248 3.18 -0.60 16.15
C HIS A 248 4.38 -1.54 16.23
N SER A 249 5.11 -1.50 17.34
CA SER A 249 6.23 -2.41 17.57
C SER A 249 5.82 -3.88 17.69
N VAL A 250 4.57 -4.15 18.07
CA VAL A 250 4.07 -5.52 18.29
C VAL A 250 3.37 -6.10 17.05
N THR A 251 2.75 -5.24 16.25
CA THR A 251 1.89 -5.66 15.12
C THR A 251 2.51 -5.51 13.74
N THR A 252 3.67 -4.85 13.63
CA THR A 252 4.44 -4.86 12.38
C THR A 252 5.56 -5.89 12.53
N PRO A 253 5.34 -7.14 12.11
CA PRO A 253 6.37 -8.15 12.29
C PRO A 253 7.56 -7.86 11.38
N GLU A 254 8.71 -7.70 11.98
CA GLU A 254 9.98 -7.63 11.25
C GLU A 254 10.51 -9.03 10.91
N ASN A 255 9.81 -10.07 11.37
CA ASN A 255 10.17 -11.44 11.04
C ASN A 255 9.63 -11.84 9.66
N ALA A 256 10.37 -12.69 8.97
CA ALA A 256 10.06 -13.12 7.59
C ALA A 256 8.75 -13.92 7.47
N THR A 257 8.23 -14.44 8.58
CA THR A 257 7.01 -15.27 8.58
C THR A 257 5.73 -14.47 8.75
N GLY A 258 5.83 -13.20 9.19
CA GLY A 258 4.66 -12.37 9.51
C GLY A 258 3.91 -12.78 10.78
N ALA A 259 4.47 -13.67 11.59
CA ALA A 259 3.85 -14.12 12.83
C ALA A 259 3.80 -12.99 13.87
N GLN A 260 2.68 -12.86 14.56
CA GLN A 260 2.43 -11.81 15.55
C GLN A 260 2.00 -12.46 16.88
N VAL A 261 2.22 -11.73 17.97
CA VAL A 261 1.67 -12.13 19.24
C VAL A 261 0.13 -12.09 19.19
N PHE A 262 -0.49 -13.07 19.81
CA PHE A 262 -1.96 -13.14 19.86
C PHE A 262 -2.44 -13.68 21.21
N LEU A 263 -3.70 -13.39 21.51
CA LEU A 263 -4.42 -13.98 22.64
C LEU A 263 -5.20 -15.20 22.18
N ASP A 264 -5.11 -16.28 22.94
CA ASP A 264 -5.95 -17.46 22.74
C ASP A 264 -7.36 -17.24 23.32
N GLU A 265 -8.21 -18.25 23.21
CA GLU A 265 -9.59 -18.21 23.71
C GLU A 265 -9.66 -18.10 25.26
N ASN A 266 -8.60 -18.46 25.96
CA ASN A 266 -8.51 -18.38 27.42
C ASN A 266 -7.87 -17.08 27.91
N GLY A 267 -7.52 -16.17 27.00
CA GLY A 267 -6.85 -14.91 27.30
C GLY A 267 -5.37 -15.06 27.61
N ARG A 268 -4.73 -16.13 27.13
CA ARG A 268 -3.30 -16.37 27.27
C ARG A 268 -2.56 -15.87 26.04
N LEU A 269 -1.32 -15.39 26.24
CA LEU A 269 -0.47 -14.88 25.17
C LEU A 269 0.35 -16.00 24.51
N SER A 270 0.34 -16.03 23.20
CA SER A 270 1.28 -16.81 22.39
C SER A 270 2.15 -15.87 21.58
N TRP A 271 3.47 -16.04 21.69
CA TRP A 271 4.48 -15.13 21.12
C TRP A 271 5.26 -15.82 20.00
N PRO A 272 5.58 -15.10 18.93
CA PRO A 272 6.66 -15.55 18.05
C PRO A 272 7.99 -15.39 18.79
N VAL A 273 8.81 -16.42 18.82
CA VAL A 273 10.09 -16.42 19.59
C VAL A 273 11.23 -16.84 18.66
N LEU A 274 12.37 -16.19 18.78
CA LEU A 274 13.61 -16.50 18.08
C LEU A 274 14.63 -17.14 19.03
N PHE A 275 15.16 -18.30 18.65
CA PHE A 275 16.33 -18.91 19.25
C PHE A 275 17.53 -18.74 18.32
N PHE A 276 18.60 -18.15 18.86
CA PHE A 276 19.87 -17.96 18.17
C PHE A 276 20.90 -18.97 18.68
N TYR A 277 21.61 -19.56 17.78
CA TYR A 277 22.73 -20.49 18.06
C TYR A 277 24.03 -19.86 17.56
N PRO A 278 24.69 -18.99 18.40
CA PRO A 278 25.85 -18.23 17.92
C PRO A 278 27.04 -19.08 17.47
N GLU A 279 27.20 -20.29 18.04
CA GLU A 279 28.29 -21.21 17.65
C GLU A 279 28.21 -21.64 16.19
N HIS A 280 27.00 -21.72 15.64
CA HIS A 280 26.76 -22.20 14.26
C HIS A 280 26.17 -21.11 13.36
N SER A 281 25.97 -19.90 13.88
CA SER A 281 25.28 -18.80 13.16
C SER A 281 23.91 -19.25 12.62
N GLN A 282 23.19 -20.04 13.41
CA GLN A 282 21.86 -20.56 13.05
C GLN A 282 20.78 -19.92 13.93
N THR A 283 19.56 -20.00 13.44
CA THR A 283 18.38 -19.48 14.16
C THR A 283 17.20 -20.44 13.97
N ASP A 284 16.39 -20.61 15.03
CA ASP A 284 15.09 -21.26 14.94
C ASP A 284 13.99 -20.29 15.31
N PHE A 285 12.88 -20.42 14.64
CA PHE A 285 11.70 -19.55 14.82
C PHE A 285 10.50 -20.36 15.28
N ILE A 286 10.01 -20.07 16.45
CA ILE A 286 8.81 -20.68 17.06
C ILE A 286 7.65 -19.68 16.81
N SER A 287 6.72 -20.03 15.95
CA SER A 287 5.63 -19.14 15.53
C SER A 287 4.63 -18.84 16.66
N ALA A 288 4.47 -19.74 17.63
CA ALA A 288 3.50 -19.62 18.71
C ALA A 288 4.02 -20.30 20.01
N PHE A 289 4.89 -19.60 20.72
CA PHE A 289 5.38 -20.03 22.03
C PHE A 289 4.37 -19.51 23.07
N HIS A 290 3.66 -20.42 23.71
CA HIS A 290 2.65 -20.10 24.73
C HIS A 290 3.31 -19.55 26.00
N GLU A 291 2.73 -18.50 26.59
CA GLU A 291 3.33 -17.79 27.75
C GLU A 291 3.60 -18.69 28.96
N ASP A 292 2.78 -19.73 29.18
CA ASP A 292 2.94 -20.68 30.28
C ASP A 292 3.84 -21.88 29.93
N SER A 293 4.30 -21.99 28.67
CA SER A 293 5.21 -23.08 28.26
C SER A 293 6.62 -22.81 28.76
N ARG A 294 7.30 -23.87 29.17
CA ARG A 294 8.70 -23.84 29.63
C ARG A 294 9.64 -23.96 28.41
N PHE A 295 10.79 -23.34 28.52
CA PHE A 295 11.84 -23.45 27.49
C PHE A 295 12.25 -24.91 27.27
N TYR A 296 12.34 -25.68 28.33
CA TYR A 296 12.74 -27.08 28.27
C TYR A 296 11.87 -27.91 27.31
N TYR A 297 10.55 -27.65 27.26
CA TYR A 297 9.65 -28.37 26.35
C TYR A 297 9.99 -28.11 24.87
N HIS A 298 10.26 -26.87 24.53
CA HIS A 298 10.62 -26.49 23.16
C HIS A 298 12.00 -27.03 22.79
N LEU A 299 12.98 -26.91 23.71
CA LEU A 299 14.31 -27.47 23.49
C LEU A 299 14.26 -28.99 23.32
N THR A 300 13.45 -29.69 24.10
CA THR A 300 13.26 -31.13 23.98
C THR A 300 12.65 -31.48 22.62
N ALA A 301 11.61 -30.75 22.20
CA ALA A 301 10.97 -30.99 20.90
C ALA A 301 11.94 -30.77 19.72
N MET A 302 12.83 -29.77 19.83
CA MET A 302 13.78 -29.41 18.78
C MET A 302 15.00 -30.36 18.72
N PHE A 303 15.43 -30.88 19.86
CA PHE A 303 16.69 -31.67 19.98
C PHE A 303 16.45 -33.08 20.52
N SER A 304 15.32 -33.72 20.16
CA SER A 304 15.01 -35.07 20.62
C SER A 304 15.49 -36.18 19.62
N GLU A 305 14.73 -36.44 18.58
CA GLU A 305 14.96 -37.55 17.65
C GLU A 305 15.71 -37.11 16.40
N ASP A 306 15.28 -36.05 15.80
CA ASP A 306 15.89 -35.48 14.59
C ASP A 306 16.79 -34.31 14.94
N LEU A 307 18.07 -34.57 15.14
CA LEU A 307 19.05 -33.53 15.42
C LEU A 307 19.27 -32.62 14.20
N PRO A 308 19.46 -31.34 14.41
CA PRO A 308 19.69 -30.41 13.29
C PRO A 308 20.93 -30.82 12.46
N PRO A 309 20.89 -30.72 11.15
CA PRO A 309 22.02 -31.13 10.29
C PRO A 309 23.30 -30.30 10.54
N TRP A 310 23.18 -29.11 11.14
CA TRP A 310 24.33 -28.29 11.49
C TRP A 310 25.03 -28.77 12.79
N ASP A 311 24.39 -29.56 13.64
CA ASP A 311 24.98 -30.11 14.88
C ASP A 311 25.67 -31.47 14.58
N THR A 312 26.73 -31.43 13.79
CA THR A 312 27.48 -32.62 13.36
C THR A 312 28.10 -33.39 14.54
N GLU A 313 28.38 -32.72 15.63
CA GLU A 313 29.00 -33.29 16.83
C GLU A 313 27.98 -33.76 17.85
N ARG A 314 26.70 -33.58 17.58
CA ARG A 314 25.56 -33.95 18.45
C ARG A 314 25.70 -33.43 19.88
N LYS A 315 26.12 -32.17 20.00
CA LYS A 315 26.29 -31.46 21.29
C LYS A 315 25.01 -30.85 21.83
N TYR A 316 24.09 -30.51 20.92
CA TYR A 316 22.84 -29.81 21.26
C TYR A 316 21.79 -30.83 21.72
N LEU A 317 21.88 -31.19 23.00
CA LEU A 317 20.92 -32.06 23.68
C LEU A 317 20.18 -31.21 24.72
N ALA A 318 18.85 -31.31 24.76
CA ALA A 318 18.00 -30.41 25.59
C ALA A 318 18.50 -30.21 27.03
N HIS A 319 18.94 -31.30 27.69
CA HIS A 319 19.46 -31.24 29.07
C HIS A 319 20.84 -30.58 29.16
N ASN A 320 21.53 -30.43 28.04
CA ASN A 320 22.89 -29.87 27.97
C ASN A 320 22.91 -28.44 27.43
N LEU A 321 21.74 -27.80 27.30
CA LEU A 321 21.63 -26.45 26.78
C LEU A 321 21.41 -25.43 27.86
N GLU A 322 21.91 -24.22 27.64
CA GLU A 322 21.70 -23.04 28.44
C GLU A 322 21.04 -21.95 27.59
N VAL A 323 20.08 -21.27 28.19
CA VAL A 323 19.30 -20.20 27.55
C VAL A 323 19.73 -18.88 28.14
N TYR A 324 19.89 -17.85 27.27
CA TYR A 324 20.26 -16.50 27.71
C TYR A 324 19.44 -15.46 26.95
N PHE A 325 19.21 -14.33 27.59
CA PHE A 325 18.78 -13.12 26.87
C PHE A 325 19.78 -11.99 27.11
N GLU A 326 19.80 -11.06 26.19
CA GLU A 326 20.69 -9.91 26.21
C GLU A 326 19.95 -8.63 26.62
N ASP A 327 20.49 -7.89 27.57
CA ASP A 327 20.11 -6.51 27.85
C ASP A 327 21.15 -5.59 27.19
N GLU A 328 20.83 -5.07 26.02
CA GLU A 328 21.72 -4.21 25.24
C GLU A 328 22.06 -2.91 25.99
N ASP A 329 21.12 -2.37 26.76
CA ASP A 329 21.32 -1.11 27.48
C ASP A 329 22.47 -1.20 28.52
N SER A 330 22.61 -2.38 29.15
CA SER A 330 23.64 -2.61 30.15
C SER A 330 24.79 -3.50 29.69
N GLU A 331 24.73 -3.97 28.43
CA GLU A 331 25.68 -4.96 27.87
C GLU A 331 25.84 -6.19 28.76
N CYS A 332 24.71 -6.66 29.26
CA CYS A 332 24.68 -7.75 30.24
C CYS A 332 23.81 -8.91 29.70
N PHE A 333 24.27 -10.13 29.94
CA PHE A 333 23.56 -11.36 29.58
C PHE A 333 22.96 -12.00 30.81
N TYR A 334 21.74 -12.44 30.73
CA TYR A 334 21.00 -13.08 31.81
C TYR A 334 20.73 -14.53 31.46
N GLN A 335 21.22 -15.43 32.32
CA GLN A 335 20.97 -16.86 32.17
C GLN A 335 19.54 -17.18 32.63
N VAL A 336 18.76 -17.78 31.76
CA VAL A 336 17.38 -18.21 32.00
C VAL A 336 17.41 -19.69 32.48
N ASP A 337 16.62 -20.01 33.48
CA ASP A 337 16.40 -21.40 33.85
C ASP A 337 15.49 -22.06 32.75
N PRO A 338 15.93 -23.15 32.11
CA PRO A 338 15.07 -23.81 31.09
C PRO A 338 13.72 -24.30 31.64
N ASP A 339 13.61 -24.52 32.94
CA ASP A 339 12.35 -24.91 33.57
C ASP A 339 11.41 -23.72 33.88
N SER A 340 11.87 -22.47 33.70
CA SER A 340 10.98 -21.31 33.78
C SER A 340 10.10 -21.18 32.55
N THR A 341 8.96 -20.52 32.71
CA THR A 341 8.04 -20.22 31.65
C THR A 341 8.51 -19.00 30.86
N LEU A 342 7.99 -18.85 29.63
CA LEU A 342 8.25 -17.66 28.82
C LEU A 342 7.80 -16.40 29.57
N LEU A 343 6.62 -16.44 30.19
CA LEU A 343 6.06 -15.31 30.92
C LEU A 343 6.98 -14.88 32.10
N GLU A 344 7.42 -15.83 32.94
CA GLU A 344 8.33 -15.54 34.03
C GLU A 344 9.59 -14.83 33.57
N THR A 345 10.14 -15.27 32.44
CA THR A 345 11.33 -14.65 31.83
C THR A 345 11.05 -13.25 31.30
N MET A 346 9.94 -13.06 30.60
CA MET A 346 9.56 -11.76 30.04
C MET A 346 9.17 -10.71 31.10
N GLN A 347 8.79 -11.17 32.30
CA GLN A 347 8.51 -10.29 33.43
C GLN A 347 9.78 -9.77 34.11
N HIS A 348 10.94 -10.32 33.76
CA HIS A 348 12.22 -9.85 34.34
C HIS A 348 12.42 -8.36 34.04
N SER A 349 12.87 -7.61 35.05
CA SER A 349 12.99 -6.15 35.00
C SER A 349 13.87 -5.63 33.85
N ARG A 350 14.80 -6.45 33.37
CA ARG A 350 15.74 -6.12 32.28
C ARG A 350 15.34 -6.72 30.93
N PHE A 351 14.29 -7.53 30.88
CA PHE A 351 13.82 -8.09 29.62
C PHE A 351 12.99 -7.05 28.86
N CYS A 352 13.27 -6.88 27.58
CA CYS A 352 12.51 -5.97 26.71
C CYS A 352 12.25 -6.66 25.36
N VAL A 353 10.99 -6.76 24.99
CA VAL A 353 10.60 -7.36 23.70
C VAL A 353 10.86 -6.35 22.58
N LYS A 354 11.65 -6.75 21.58
CA LYS A 354 12.01 -5.95 20.40
C LYS A 354 11.20 -6.41 19.21
N ALA A 355 10.64 -5.46 18.46
CA ALA A 355 9.87 -5.74 17.23
C ALA A 355 8.83 -6.86 17.38
N GLY A 356 8.23 -6.97 18.57
CA GLY A 356 7.19 -7.96 18.86
C GLY A 356 7.66 -9.41 18.93
N THR A 357 8.99 -9.66 18.91
CA THR A 357 9.56 -11.02 18.86
C THR A 357 10.62 -11.19 19.96
N PRO A 358 10.28 -11.80 21.11
CA PRO A 358 11.27 -12.18 22.11
C PRO A 358 12.37 -13.05 21.50
N SER A 359 13.62 -12.79 21.86
CA SER A 359 14.78 -13.51 21.32
C SER A 359 15.69 -14.03 22.44
N PHE A 360 16.23 -15.22 22.23
CA PHE A 360 17.06 -15.92 23.20
C PHE A 360 18.28 -16.54 22.52
N LEU A 361 19.40 -16.56 23.23
CA LEU A 361 20.65 -17.17 22.80
C LEU A 361 20.77 -18.54 23.45
N ILE A 362 21.08 -19.57 22.66
CA ILE A 362 21.19 -20.96 23.11
C ILE A 362 22.63 -21.41 22.98
N PHE A 363 23.20 -21.93 24.06
CA PHE A 363 24.57 -22.43 24.11
C PHE A 363 24.61 -23.83 24.72
N VAL A 364 25.63 -24.61 24.32
CA VAL A 364 25.96 -25.88 24.97
C VAL A 364 26.69 -25.57 26.27
N LYS A 365 26.22 -26.15 27.40
CA LYS A 365 26.80 -25.99 28.73
C LYS A 365 28.31 -26.22 28.75
N ARG A 366 29.03 -25.27 29.31
CA ARG A 366 30.49 -25.36 29.52
C ARG A 366 31.32 -25.62 28.29
N SER A 367 30.75 -25.45 27.08
CA SER A 367 31.51 -25.62 25.83
C SER A 367 32.65 -24.59 25.75
N PRO A 368 33.74 -24.92 25.03
CA PRO A 368 34.82 -23.94 24.83
C PRO A 368 34.29 -22.66 24.14
N PHE A 369 33.35 -22.78 23.25
CA PHE A 369 32.72 -21.63 22.57
C PHE A 369 31.93 -20.76 23.55
N CYS A 370 31.10 -21.37 24.40
CA CYS A 370 30.32 -20.66 25.41
C CYS A 370 31.25 -19.86 26.35
N LYS A 371 32.33 -20.48 26.86
CA LYS A 371 33.32 -19.84 27.72
C LYS A 371 33.98 -18.65 27.02
N LYS A 372 34.40 -18.83 25.75
CA LYS A 372 35.03 -17.79 24.95
C LYS A 372 34.05 -16.65 24.66
N TYR A 373 32.78 -16.97 24.30
CA TYR A 373 31.75 -15.98 23.99
C TYR A 373 31.47 -15.02 25.16
N PHE A 374 31.50 -15.55 26.40
CA PHE A 374 31.20 -14.77 27.60
C PHE A 374 32.46 -14.28 28.35
N SER A 375 33.68 -14.49 27.84
CA SER A 375 34.92 -14.13 28.54
C SER A 375 35.01 -12.67 28.94
N ASP A 376 34.53 -11.79 28.06
CA ASP A 376 34.60 -10.32 28.22
C ASP A 376 33.23 -9.69 28.47
N LYS A 377 32.22 -10.51 28.79
CA LYS A 377 30.84 -10.07 28.93
C LYS A 377 30.31 -10.24 30.34
N LYS A 378 29.47 -9.34 30.75
CA LYS A 378 28.80 -9.40 32.07
C LYS A 378 27.72 -10.48 32.03
N LEU A 379 27.80 -11.44 32.91
CA LEU A 379 26.85 -12.55 33.01
C LEU A 379 26.15 -12.52 34.35
N GLN A 380 24.85 -12.61 34.37
CA GLN A 380 24.03 -12.70 35.57
C GLN A 380 23.10 -13.91 35.50
N ARG A 381 22.68 -14.42 36.61
CA ARG A 381 21.69 -15.50 36.70
C ARG A 381 20.38 -14.94 37.22
N ILE A 382 19.31 -15.26 36.55
CA ILE A 382 17.95 -14.93 37.03
C ILE A 382 17.70 -15.80 38.26
N ARG A 383 17.35 -15.15 39.38
CA ARG A 383 16.95 -15.83 40.59
C ARG A 383 15.44 -16.07 40.63
#